data_db1fa6a6c83d40368d548372f6a822a0
#
_entry.id   db1fa6a6c83d40368d548372f6a822a0
#
_cell.length_a   1.000
_cell.length_b   1.000
_cell.length_c   1.000
_cell.angle_alpha   90.00
_cell.angle_beta   90.00
_cell.angle_gamma   90.00
#
_symmetry.space_group_name_H-M   'P 1'
#
loop_
_entity.id
_entity.type
_entity.pdbx_description
1 polymer ?
#
loop_
_entity_poly.entity_id
_entity_poly.type
_entity_poly.pdbx_seq_one_letter_code
_entity_poly.pdbx_strand_id
1 'polypeptide(L)'
;MSPRLSRKDFITKKGADNKRTMKNLVKKKEQIGLIGYAGKEPAAWCAVAPREKYIRMENSKVLARIDEEPVWSIPCFFVSKNFRRQGLSTEMLKGVIDYCRKLNKVHASTQTGKSRGAGKKVKILEGYPTVPYAEKIPDAFAWTGIPSAFTKAGFVEAARRSKVRPIMRYYL
;
A
#
# COMPACT_ATOMS: atom_id res chain seq x y z
N MET A 1 5.85 -9.05 0.43
CA MET A 1 6.52 -9.33 1.74
C MET A 1 7.61 -8.33 2.10
N SER A 2 8.42 -7.86 1.13
CA SER A 2 9.62 -7.04 1.42
C SER A 2 9.42 -5.91 2.46
N PRO A 3 8.40 -5.05 2.39
CA PRO A 3 8.27 -3.98 3.39
C PRO A 3 7.92 -4.47 4.80
N ARG A 4 7.31 -5.66 4.94
CA ARG A 4 6.87 -6.24 6.22
C ARG A 4 7.99 -6.95 6.99
N LEU A 5 9.08 -7.31 6.32
CA LEU A 5 10.21 -8.02 6.89
C LEU A 5 11.42 -7.11 6.97
N SER A 6 12.34 -7.39 7.90
CA SER A 6 13.67 -6.80 7.87
C SER A 6 14.37 -7.16 6.55
N ARG A 7 15.40 -6.41 6.16
CA ARG A 7 16.19 -6.74 4.95
C ARG A 7 16.83 -8.14 5.07
N LYS A 8 17.35 -8.47 6.24
CA LYS A 8 17.96 -9.78 6.55
C LYS A 8 16.93 -10.89 6.37
N ASP A 9 15.78 -10.80 7.05
CA ASP A 9 14.73 -11.84 6.97
C ASP A 9 14.16 -11.99 5.56
N PHE A 10 14.03 -10.90 4.81
CA PHE A 10 13.53 -10.98 3.44
C PHE A 10 14.49 -11.74 2.52
N ILE A 11 15.79 -11.55 2.68
CA ILE A 11 16.82 -12.21 1.88
C ILE A 11 16.94 -13.68 2.28
N THR A 12 17.04 -13.98 3.59
CA THR A 12 17.21 -15.34 4.09
C THR A 12 15.99 -16.24 3.84
N LYS A 13 14.78 -15.66 3.88
CA LYS A 13 13.51 -16.38 3.64
C LYS A 13 12.99 -16.23 2.20
N LYS A 14 13.89 -15.92 1.24
CA LYS A 14 13.51 -15.74 -0.16
C LYS A 14 12.89 -17.01 -0.76
N GLY A 15 11.88 -16.84 -1.62
CA GLY A 15 11.22 -17.97 -2.29
C GLY A 15 10.12 -18.62 -1.45
N ALA A 16 10.20 -19.92 -1.21
CA ALA A 16 9.13 -20.72 -0.59
C ALA A 16 8.70 -20.25 0.81
N ASP A 17 9.65 -19.83 1.64
CA ASP A 17 9.36 -19.39 3.01
C ASP A 17 8.58 -18.07 3.03
N ASN A 18 8.95 -17.11 2.18
CA ASN A 18 8.19 -15.86 2.05
C ASN A 18 6.79 -16.13 1.49
N LYS A 19 6.64 -17.07 0.56
CA LYS A 19 5.34 -17.50 0.02
C LYS A 19 4.48 -18.13 1.13
N ARG A 20 5.06 -19.03 1.93
CA ARG A 20 4.39 -19.67 3.08
C ARG A 20 3.95 -18.63 4.12
N THR A 21 4.83 -17.69 4.46
CA THR A 21 4.50 -16.59 5.39
C THR A 21 3.34 -15.75 4.86
N MET A 22 3.34 -15.37 3.58
CA MET A 22 2.23 -14.62 2.98
C MET A 22 0.92 -15.41 3.03
N LYS A 23 0.96 -16.72 2.70
CA LYS A 23 -0.21 -17.61 2.78
C LYS A 23 -0.78 -17.66 4.21
N ASN A 24 0.08 -17.68 5.23
CA ASN A 24 -0.33 -17.68 6.62
C ASN A 24 -1.01 -16.37 7.04
N LEU A 25 -0.52 -15.21 6.56
CA LEU A 25 -1.19 -13.92 6.79
C LEU A 25 -2.60 -13.91 6.18
N VAL A 26 -2.75 -14.43 4.96
CA VAL A 26 -4.06 -14.57 4.30
C VAL A 26 -4.99 -15.48 5.11
N LYS A 27 -4.50 -16.66 5.56
CA LYS A 27 -5.28 -17.58 6.39
C LYS A 27 -5.75 -16.95 7.70
N LYS A 28 -4.92 -16.09 8.30
CA LYS A 28 -5.25 -15.32 9.52
C LYS A 28 -6.16 -14.13 9.25
N LYS A 29 -6.60 -13.93 8.00
CA LYS A 29 -7.41 -12.77 7.57
C LYS A 29 -6.76 -11.43 7.89
N GLU A 30 -5.42 -11.37 7.94
CA GLU A 30 -4.72 -10.10 8.12
C GLU A 30 -4.88 -9.22 6.89
N GLN A 31 -5.01 -7.91 7.12
CA GLN A 31 -5.01 -6.94 6.04
C GLN A 31 -3.62 -6.87 5.42
N ILE A 32 -3.52 -7.26 4.16
CA ILE A 32 -2.26 -7.31 3.42
C ILE A 32 -2.28 -6.53 2.11
N GLY A 33 -3.44 -6.28 1.54
CA GLY A 33 -3.62 -5.56 0.28
C GLY A 33 -4.89 -5.96 -0.45
N LEU A 34 -5.03 -5.46 -1.67
CA LEU A 34 -6.15 -5.70 -2.57
C LEU A 34 -5.67 -6.31 -3.88
N ILE A 35 -6.47 -7.19 -4.46
CA ILE A 35 -6.29 -7.72 -5.81
C ILE A 35 -7.29 -7.02 -6.72
N GLY A 36 -6.80 -6.46 -7.84
CA GLY A 36 -7.63 -5.94 -8.93
C GLY A 36 -7.83 -7.04 -9.98
N TYR A 37 -9.06 -7.22 -10.41
CA TYR A 37 -9.42 -8.16 -11.45
C TYR A 37 -9.83 -7.42 -12.73
N ALA A 38 -9.40 -7.93 -13.88
CA ALA A 38 -9.96 -7.60 -15.19
C ALA A 38 -10.86 -8.75 -15.62
N GLY A 39 -12.17 -8.58 -15.49
CA GLY A 39 -13.11 -9.69 -15.57
C GLY A 39 -12.84 -10.72 -14.47
N LYS A 40 -12.42 -11.93 -14.86
CA LYS A 40 -12.08 -13.03 -13.94
C LYS A 40 -10.57 -13.19 -13.73
N GLU A 41 -9.73 -12.44 -14.45
CA GLU A 41 -8.27 -12.56 -14.38
C GLU A 41 -7.68 -11.60 -13.34
N PRO A 42 -6.80 -12.06 -12.41
CA PRO A 42 -6.10 -11.18 -11.48
C PRO A 42 -5.06 -10.34 -12.24
N ALA A 43 -5.34 -9.06 -12.40
CA ALA A 43 -4.57 -8.12 -13.21
C ALA A 43 -3.57 -7.29 -12.39
N ALA A 44 -3.90 -6.99 -11.12
CA ALA A 44 -3.09 -6.11 -10.29
C ALA A 44 -3.15 -6.49 -8.81
N TRP A 45 -2.14 -6.08 -8.07
CA TRP A 45 -2.05 -6.15 -6.61
C TRP A 45 -1.59 -4.81 -6.05
N CYS A 46 -2.21 -4.37 -4.96
CA CYS A 46 -1.78 -3.21 -4.20
C CYS A 46 -1.67 -3.59 -2.72
N ALA A 47 -0.47 -3.49 -2.14
CA ALA A 47 -0.29 -3.71 -0.72
C ALA A 47 -0.84 -2.50 0.06
N VAL A 48 -1.67 -2.74 1.05
CA VAL A 48 -2.20 -1.72 1.96
C VAL A 48 -2.45 -2.31 3.33
N ALA A 49 -1.97 -1.63 4.36
CA ALA A 49 -2.18 -2.00 5.77
C ALA A 49 -1.75 -0.85 6.68
N PRO A 50 -2.07 -0.89 7.99
CA PRO A 50 -1.48 0.01 8.98
C PRO A 50 0.05 0.06 8.85
N ARG A 51 0.62 1.26 8.95
CA ARG A 51 2.05 1.50 8.71
C ARG A 51 2.96 0.65 9.60
N GLU A 52 2.55 0.39 10.82
CA GLU A 52 3.29 -0.43 11.80
C GLU A 52 3.54 -1.87 11.33
N LYS A 53 2.77 -2.35 10.36
CA LYS A 53 2.99 -3.65 9.72
C LYS A 53 4.18 -3.67 8.75
N TYR A 54 4.82 -2.53 8.51
CA TYR A 54 5.89 -2.36 7.53
C TYR A 54 7.21 -1.94 8.19
N ILE A 55 7.89 -2.90 8.83
CA ILE A 55 9.13 -2.69 9.61
C ILE A 55 10.19 -1.88 8.84
N ARG A 56 10.35 -2.14 7.54
CA ARG A 56 11.33 -1.41 6.72
C ARG A 56 11.01 0.06 6.53
N MET A 57 9.75 0.43 6.65
CA MET A 57 9.34 1.83 6.52
C MET A 57 9.58 2.58 7.83
N GLU A 58 9.30 1.94 8.96
CA GLU A 58 9.57 2.52 10.28
C GLU A 58 11.05 2.84 10.48
N ASN A 59 11.93 2.02 9.91
CA ASN A 59 13.39 2.19 9.97
C ASN A 59 13.96 3.08 8.83
N SER A 60 13.12 3.71 8.01
CA SER A 60 13.58 4.51 6.87
C SER A 60 13.68 5.99 7.23
N LYS A 61 14.88 6.56 7.14
CA LYS A 61 15.08 8.02 7.31
C LYS A 61 14.35 8.85 6.24
N VAL A 62 14.35 8.38 4.99
CA VAL A 62 13.70 9.06 3.85
C VAL A 62 12.17 9.02 3.96
N LEU A 63 11.63 7.89 4.43
CA LEU A 63 10.21 7.66 4.61
C LEU A 63 9.81 7.73 6.09
N ALA A 64 10.56 8.46 6.93
CA ALA A 64 10.18 8.66 8.33
C ALA A 64 8.78 9.27 8.44
N ARG A 65 8.10 9.01 9.55
CA ARG A 65 6.77 9.58 9.81
C ARG A 65 6.79 11.10 9.64
N ILE A 66 5.72 11.65 9.10
CA ILE A 66 5.54 13.10 8.98
C ILE A 66 5.09 13.68 10.33
N ASP A 67 4.22 12.94 11.00
CA ASP A 67 3.57 13.26 12.27
C ASP A 67 3.19 11.97 13.01
N GLU A 68 2.52 12.10 14.14
CA GLU A 68 2.05 10.97 14.98
C GLU A 68 0.67 10.43 14.55
N GLU A 69 0.06 10.98 13.48
CA GLU A 69 -1.22 10.48 13.00
C GLU A 69 -1.10 9.03 12.48
N PRO A 70 -2.02 8.15 12.89
CA PRO A 70 -2.03 6.78 12.38
C PRO A 70 -2.41 6.76 10.91
N VAL A 71 -1.52 6.20 10.09
CA VAL A 71 -1.72 6.08 8.66
C VAL A 71 -1.77 4.63 8.19
N TRP A 72 -2.53 4.38 7.15
CA TRP A 72 -2.42 3.15 6.37
C TRP A 72 -1.51 3.38 5.17
N SER A 73 -0.49 2.55 5.05
CA SER A 73 0.56 2.70 4.05
C SER A 73 0.34 1.84 2.82
N ILE A 74 0.65 2.42 1.66
CA ILE A 74 0.62 1.78 0.33
C ILE A 74 2.07 1.69 -0.16
N PRO A 75 2.82 0.66 0.22
CA PRO A 75 4.25 0.58 -0.08
C PRO A 75 4.57 -0.03 -1.44
N CYS A 76 3.67 -0.79 -2.05
CA CYS A 76 3.97 -1.43 -3.32
C CYS A 76 2.74 -1.81 -4.14
N PHE A 77 2.98 -1.88 -5.45
CA PHE A 77 2.07 -2.36 -6.48
C PHE A 77 2.70 -3.50 -7.28
N PHE A 78 1.86 -4.30 -7.86
CA PHE A 78 2.20 -5.18 -8.96
C PHE A 78 1.09 -5.08 -10.00
N VAL A 79 1.47 -4.91 -11.26
CA VAL A 79 0.54 -4.96 -12.39
C VAL A 79 1.06 -6.01 -13.37
N SER A 80 0.24 -6.97 -13.71
CA SER A 80 0.56 -8.02 -14.68
C SER A 80 0.93 -7.39 -16.03
N LYS A 81 1.91 -7.99 -16.72
CA LYS A 81 2.52 -7.43 -17.93
C LYS A 81 1.47 -7.01 -18.98
N ASN A 82 0.47 -7.85 -19.19
CA ASN A 82 -0.58 -7.63 -20.19
C ASN A 82 -1.52 -6.45 -19.87
N PHE A 83 -1.54 -5.99 -18.62
CA PHE A 83 -2.42 -4.93 -18.14
C PHE A 83 -1.69 -3.63 -17.77
N ARG A 84 -0.39 -3.53 -18.09
CA ARG A 84 0.41 -2.32 -17.82
C ARG A 84 0.03 -1.19 -18.77
N ARG A 85 0.34 0.05 -18.36
CA ARG A 85 0.12 1.29 -19.13
C ARG A 85 -1.35 1.58 -19.45
N GLN A 86 -2.28 0.93 -18.75
CA GLN A 86 -3.73 1.09 -18.90
C GLN A 86 -4.37 1.83 -17.70
N GLY A 87 -3.59 2.53 -16.90
CA GLY A 87 -4.09 3.30 -15.76
C GLY A 87 -4.38 2.49 -14.49
N LEU A 88 -4.15 1.16 -14.48
CA LEU A 88 -4.52 0.28 -13.37
C LEU A 88 -3.96 0.72 -12.02
N SER A 89 -2.78 1.34 -11.96
CA SER A 89 -2.24 1.85 -10.70
C SER A 89 -3.15 2.90 -10.07
N THR A 90 -3.73 3.79 -10.89
CA THR A 90 -4.71 4.80 -10.42
C THR A 90 -6.00 4.13 -9.97
N GLU A 91 -6.51 3.16 -10.74
CA GLU A 91 -7.73 2.43 -10.37
C GLU A 91 -7.54 1.60 -9.09
N MET A 92 -6.38 1.00 -8.90
CA MET A 92 -6.04 0.31 -7.65
C MET A 92 -6.03 1.26 -6.46
N LEU A 93 -5.51 2.49 -6.61
CA LEU A 93 -5.53 3.50 -5.56
C LEU A 93 -6.97 3.93 -5.22
N LYS A 94 -7.81 4.17 -6.21
CA LYS A 94 -9.24 4.44 -6.00
C LYS A 94 -9.93 3.27 -5.29
N GLY A 95 -9.64 2.04 -5.69
CA GLY A 95 -10.15 0.84 -5.04
C GLY A 95 -9.71 0.73 -3.56
N VAL A 96 -8.48 1.14 -3.23
CA VAL A 96 -8.00 1.22 -1.83
C VAL A 96 -8.78 2.28 -1.04
N ILE A 97 -9.02 3.45 -1.62
CA ILE A 97 -9.81 4.53 -1.00
C ILE A 97 -11.23 4.01 -0.68
N ASP A 98 -11.88 3.40 -1.64
CA ASP A 98 -13.25 2.88 -1.48
C ASP A 98 -13.31 1.73 -0.47
N TYR A 99 -12.32 0.85 -0.47
CA TYR A 99 -12.20 -0.19 0.53
C TYR A 99 -12.09 0.39 1.95
N CYS A 100 -11.23 1.39 2.16
CA CYS A 100 -11.08 2.02 3.47
C CYS A 100 -12.32 2.79 3.91
N ARG A 101 -13.03 3.44 2.98
CA ARG A 101 -14.33 4.06 3.26
C ARG A 101 -15.38 3.03 3.71
N LYS A 102 -15.43 1.88 3.04
CA LYS A 102 -16.33 0.76 3.43
C LYS A 102 -15.97 0.23 4.82
N LEU A 103 -14.68 0.02 5.12
CA LEU A 103 -14.22 -0.35 6.46
C LEU A 103 -14.67 0.65 7.52
N ASN A 104 -14.51 1.94 7.26
CA ASN A 104 -14.93 2.99 8.19
C ASN A 104 -16.44 2.99 8.47
N LYS A 105 -17.27 2.68 7.46
CA LYS A 105 -18.73 2.55 7.62
C LYS A 105 -19.07 1.33 8.49
N VAL A 106 -18.43 0.19 8.28
CA VAL A 106 -18.63 -1.01 9.10
C VAL A 106 -18.23 -0.73 10.56
N HIS A 107 -17.09 -0.05 10.79
CA HIS A 107 -16.69 0.31 12.15
C HIS A 107 -17.70 1.24 12.84
N ALA A 108 -18.30 2.19 12.12
CA ALA A 108 -19.30 3.09 12.66
C ALA A 108 -20.57 2.33 13.09
N SER A 109 -21.00 1.32 12.32
CA SER A 109 -22.19 0.53 12.63
C SER A 109 -22.00 -0.51 13.75
N THR A 110 -20.75 -0.92 14.03
CA THR A 110 -20.44 -1.91 15.09
C THR A 110 -20.15 -1.28 16.45
N GLN A 111 -19.98 0.02 16.55
CA GLN A 111 -19.76 0.70 17.84
C GLN A 111 -21.00 0.78 18.74
N THR A 112 -22.17 0.34 18.27
CA THR A 112 -23.39 0.23 19.09
C THR A 112 -23.49 -1.07 19.89
N GLY A 113 -22.54 -2.00 19.75
CA GLY A 113 -22.47 -3.25 20.51
C GLY A 113 -21.03 -3.60 20.84
N LYS A 114 -20.79 -3.99 22.11
CA LYS A 114 -19.50 -4.41 22.69
C LYS A 114 -18.77 -5.45 21.84
N SER A 115 -18.09 -5.09 20.77
CA SER A 115 -17.16 -5.99 20.08
C SER A 115 -15.72 -5.57 20.35
N ARG A 116 -15.02 -6.36 21.19
CA ARG A 116 -13.57 -6.33 21.36
C ARG A 116 -12.94 -6.66 20.01
N GLY A 117 -12.37 -5.66 19.32
CA GLY A 117 -11.64 -5.88 18.07
C GLY A 117 -11.94 -4.90 16.92
N ALA A 118 -12.80 -3.93 17.10
CA ALA A 118 -13.00 -2.87 16.12
C ALA A 118 -11.69 -2.07 15.95
N GLY A 119 -10.98 -2.28 14.84
CA GLY A 119 -9.78 -1.51 14.50
C GLY A 119 -10.09 -0.02 14.44
N LYS A 120 -9.07 0.82 14.67
CA LYS A 120 -9.22 2.29 14.55
C LYS A 120 -9.66 2.67 13.14
N LYS A 121 -10.54 3.68 13.03
CA LYS A 121 -10.95 4.29 11.76
C LYS A 121 -9.72 4.69 10.94
N VAL A 122 -9.71 4.35 9.65
CA VAL A 122 -8.67 4.78 8.72
C VAL A 122 -8.95 6.23 8.35
N LYS A 123 -8.08 7.15 8.75
CA LYS A 123 -8.20 8.58 8.42
C LYS A 123 -7.33 8.99 7.25
N ILE A 124 -6.14 8.40 7.14
CA ILE A 124 -5.11 8.80 6.20
C ILE A 124 -4.55 7.57 5.49
N LEU A 125 -4.51 7.63 4.16
CA LEU A 125 -3.74 6.74 3.32
C LEU A 125 -2.44 7.44 2.94
N GLU A 126 -1.31 6.73 3.02
CA GLU A 126 0.00 7.29 2.72
C GLU A 126 0.74 6.39 1.72
N GLY A 127 1.18 6.98 0.62
CA GLY A 127 1.91 6.30 -0.44
C GLY A 127 3.28 6.92 -0.70
N TYR A 128 4.17 6.13 -1.33
CA TYR A 128 5.59 6.48 -1.45
C TYR A 128 6.08 6.24 -2.88
N PRO A 129 5.50 6.93 -3.86
CA PRO A 129 5.87 6.73 -5.25
C PRO A 129 7.32 7.06 -5.52
N THR A 130 7.84 6.53 -6.64
CA THR A 130 9.15 6.91 -7.17
C THR A 130 8.96 7.93 -8.29
N VAL A 131 9.63 9.09 -8.18
CA VAL A 131 9.69 10.04 -9.29
C VAL A 131 10.56 9.41 -10.39
N PRO A 132 10.05 9.30 -11.62
CA PRO A 132 10.85 8.88 -12.76
C PRO A 132 12.06 9.79 -12.94
N TYR A 133 13.24 9.19 -13.15
CA TYR A 133 14.48 9.93 -13.45
C TYR A 133 14.76 10.01 -14.96
N ALA A 134 13.93 9.34 -15.76
CA ALA A 134 13.93 9.34 -17.22
C ALA A 134 12.50 9.16 -17.73
N GLU A 135 12.26 9.45 -19.01
CA GLU A 135 10.94 9.25 -19.65
C GLU A 135 10.39 7.82 -19.50
N LYS A 136 11.28 6.85 -19.52
CA LYS A 136 10.95 5.42 -19.30
C LYS A 136 11.81 4.88 -18.17
N ILE A 137 11.21 4.65 -17.01
CA ILE A 137 11.84 3.87 -15.95
C ILE A 137 11.56 2.38 -16.17
N PRO A 138 12.54 1.49 -15.94
CA PRO A 138 12.28 0.06 -15.96
C PRO A 138 11.14 -0.31 -15.01
N ASP A 139 10.26 -1.21 -15.43
CA ASP A 139 9.09 -1.65 -14.63
C ASP A 139 9.48 -2.12 -13.22
N ALA A 140 10.69 -2.68 -13.07
CA ALA A 140 11.23 -3.10 -11.79
C ALA A 140 11.42 -1.95 -10.78
N PHE A 141 11.47 -0.68 -11.21
CA PHE A 141 11.60 0.47 -10.33
C PHE A 141 10.25 1.18 -10.08
N ALA A 142 9.21 0.85 -10.85
CA ALA A 142 7.87 1.41 -10.71
C ALA A 142 6.99 0.68 -9.68
N TRP A 143 7.52 -0.32 -8.97
CA TRP A 143 6.76 -1.14 -8.03
C TRP A 143 6.19 -0.37 -6.83
N THR A 144 6.65 0.84 -6.56
CA THR A 144 6.06 1.74 -5.54
C THR A 144 5.00 2.68 -6.13
N GLY A 145 4.73 2.58 -7.43
CA GLY A 145 3.93 3.54 -8.19
C GLY A 145 4.71 4.79 -8.57
N ILE A 146 4.08 5.65 -9.36
CA ILE A 146 4.60 6.95 -9.80
C ILE A 146 3.70 8.08 -9.29
N PRO A 147 4.24 9.30 -9.02
CA PRO A 147 3.46 10.41 -8.44
C PRO A 147 2.18 10.73 -9.22
N SER A 148 2.23 10.72 -10.56
CA SER A 148 1.08 11.03 -11.39
C SER A 148 -0.12 10.09 -11.18
N ALA A 149 0.10 8.81 -10.86
CA ALA A 149 -0.97 7.87 -10.53
C ALA A 149 -1.64 8.23 -9.20
N PHE A 150 -0.85 8.64 -8.21
CA PHE A 150 -1.35 9.09 -6.90
C PHE A 150 -2.13 10.39 -7.03
N THR A 151 -1.59 11.40 -7.74
CA THR A 151 -2.29 12.67 -7.96
C THR A 151 -3.61 12.46 -8.68
N LYS A 152 -3.65 11.62 -9.74
CA LYS A 152 -4.89 11.27 -10.43
C LYS A 152 -5.91 10.55 -9.54
N ALA A 153 -5.46 9.88 -8.49
CA ALA A 153 -6.33 9.25 -7.49
C ALA A 153 -6.71 10.21 -6.34
N GLY A 154 -6.26 11.47 -6.37
CA GLY A 154 -6.60 12.50 -5.39
C GLY A 154 -5.64 12.60 -4.20
N PHE A 155 -4.48 11.94 -4.24
CA PHE A 155 -3.44 12.12 -3.23
C PHE A 155 -2.70 13.44 -3.46
N VAL A 156 -2.28 14.08 -2.38
CA VAL A 156 -1.45 15.27 -2.37
C VAL A 156 -0.08 14.97 -1.79
N GLU A 157 0.94 15.67 -2.24
CA GLU A 157 2.27 15.56 -1.63
C GLU A 157 2.25 16.20 -0.25
N ALA A 158 2.58 15.41 0.78
CA ALA A 158 2.58 15.84 2.18
C ALA A 158 3.99 16.10 2.70
N ALA A 159 5.01 15.41 2.16
CA ALA A 159 6.40 15.67 2.49
C ALA A 159 7.35 15.13 1.41
N ARG A 160 8.57 15.67 1.37
CA ARG A 160 9.64 15.22 0.47
C ARG A 160 11.00 15.35 1.13
N ARG A 161 11.59 14.24 1.52
CA ARG A 161 12.95 14.19 2.10
C ARG A 161 14.00 13.66 1.10
N SER A 162 13.56 13.34 -0.12
CA SER A 162 14.42 12.88 -1.21
C SER A 162 13.85 13.36 -2.54
N LYS A 163 14.71 13.79 -3.47
CA LYS A 163 14.29 14.26 -4.80
C LYS A 163 13.40 13.25 -5.53
N VAL A 164 13.61 11.96 -5.29
CA VAL A 164 12.96 10.87 -6.02
C VAL A 164 11.86 10.12 -5.23
N ARG A 165 11.61 10.48 -3.97
CA ARG A 165 10.67 9.75 -3.10
C ARG A 165 9.78 10.70 -2.31
N PRO A 166 8.73 11.28 -2.91
CA PRO A 166 7.73 12.03 -2.17
C PRO A 166 6.92 11.10 -1.27
N ILE A 167 6.38 11.65 -0.20
CA ILE A 167 5.35 11.03 0.62
C ILE A 167 4.04 11.70 0.23
N MET A 168 3.09 10.91 -0.24
CA MET A 168 1.79 11.41 -0.70
C MET A 168 0.68 10.88 0.20
N ARG A 169 -0.26 11.76 0.58
CA ARG A 169 -1.38 11.44 1.46
C ARG A 169 -2.72 11.65 0.78
N TYR A 170 -3.69 10.82 1.16
CA TYR A 170 -5.11 10.98 0.89
C TYR A 170 -5.84 10.97 2.24
N TYR A 171 -6.70 11.97 2.47
CA TYR A 171 -7.52 12.09 3.68
C TYR A 171 -8.94 11.57 3.40
N LEU A 172 -9.41 10.62 4.24
CA LEU A 172 -10.68 9.87 4.09
C LEU A 172 -11.83 10.56 4.80
#